data_4c203df6edf95d5c665aa17c4c05477b
#
_entry.id   4c203df6edf95d5c665aa17c4c05477b
#
_cell.length_a   1.000
_cell.length_b   1.000
_cell.length_c   1.000
_cell.angle_alpha   90.00
_cell.angle_beta   90.00
_cell.angle_gamma   90.00
#
_symmetry.space_group_name_H-M   'P 1'
#
loop_
_entity.id
_entity.type
_entity.pdbx_description
1 polymer ?
#
loop_
_entity_poly.entity_id
_entity_poly.type
_entity_poly.pdbx_seq_one_letter_code
_entity_poly.pdbx_strand_id
1 'polypeptide(L)'
;MVSYNILQVIYLKKKIKMANSYKFKGVALATTDETTLLAAGSSETIIIKSIRVTNNTSNTPTISMDVADSSASAEYTILRTQTLSANTAVEILSVPLVLEPSDSLKATMSATDSTHISITFMSDT
;
A
#
# COMPACT_ATOMS: atom_id res chain seq x y z
N MET A 1 -45.17 0.18 -15.08
CA MET A 1 -43.88 0.81 -15.39
C MET A 1 -43.21 1.20 -14.08
N VAL A 2 -41.98 0.76 -13.91
CA VAL A 2 -41.21 1.10 -12.72
C VAL A 2 -40.35 2.33 -13.02
N SER A 3 -40.49 3.37 -12.20
CA SER A 3 -39.65 4.55 -12.33
C SER A 3 -38.81 4.69 -11.08
N TYR A 4 -37.54 4.93 -11.27
CA TYR A 4 -36.63 5.21 -10.17
C TYR A 4 -36.55 6.72 -9.95
N ASN A 5 -36.48 7.14 -8.70
CA ASN A 5 -36.19 8.51 -8.40
C ASN A 5 -34.72 8.82 -8.62
N ILE A 6 -34.40 10.11 -8.70
CA ILE A 6 -33.04 10.54 -9.02
C ILE A 6 -32.06 10.14 -7.90
N LEU A 7 -32.50 10.07 -6.65
CA LEU A 7 -31.65 9.67 -5.53
C LEU A 7 -31.21 8.21 -5.66
N GLN A 8 -32.11 7.31 -6.07
CA GLN A 8 -31.78 5.92 -6.31
C GLN A 8 -30.76 5.75 -7.43
N VAL A 9 -30.93 6.50 -8.51
CA VAL A 9 -30.00 6.46 -9.65
C VAL A 9 -28.62 6.95 -9.21
N ILE A 10 -28.54 8.04 -8.47
CA ILE A 10 -27.28 8.58 -7.94
C ILE A 10 -26.62 7.58 -7.01
N TYR A 11 -27.37 6.96 -6.11
CA TYR A 11 -26.85 5.96 -5.19
C TYR A 11 -26.25 4.76 -5.93
N LEU A 12 -26.95 4.22 -6.92
CA LEU A 12 -26.47 3.09 -7.70
C LEU A 12 -25.20 3.44 -8.48
N LYS A 13 -25.13 4.62 -9.10
CA LYS A 13 -23.93 5.08 -9.80
C LYS A 13 -22.73 5.21 -8.86
N LYS A 14 -22.95 5.81 -7.69
CA LYS A 14 -21.90 5.96 -6.69
C LYS A 14 -21.39 4.61 -6.19
N LYS A 15 -22.29 3.68 -5.92
CA LYS A 15 -21.95 2.33 -5.47
C LYS A 15 -21.14 1.58 -6.54
N ILE A 16 -21.52 1.66 -7.79
CA ILE A 16 -20.79 1.05 -8.90
C ILE A 16 -19.40 1.67 -9.03
N LYS A 17 -19.27 2.99 -8.91
CA LYS A 17 -18.01 3.71 -9.00
C LYS A 17 -17.05 3.30 -7.87
N MET A 18 -17.55 3.05 -6.67
CA MET A 18 -16.74 2.62 -5.52
C MET A 18 -16.33 1.16 -5.60
N ALA A 19 -17.09 0.32 -6.32
CA ALA A 19 -16.79 -1.10 -6.43
C ALA A 19 -15.63 -1.33 -7.38
N ASN A 20 -14.63 -2.08 -6.93
CA ASN A 20 -13.54 -2.62 -7.76
C ASN A 20 -12.58 -1.58 -8.35
N SER A 21 -12.32 -0.50 -7.64
CA SER A 21 -11.27 0.46 -8.02
C SER A 21 -9.89 -0.06 -7.63
N TYR A 22 -9.43 -1.10 -8.32
CA TYR A 22 -8.07 -1.62 -8.10
C TYR A 22 -7.05 -0.73 -8.75
N LYS A 23 -5.95 -0.52 -8.05
CA LYS A 23 -4.84 0.33 -8.49
C LYS A 23 -3.51 -0.35 -8.24
N PHE A 24 -2.52 0.06 -9.00
CA PHE A 24 -1.14 -0.37 -8.84
C PHE A 24 -0.26 0.82 -8.55
N LYS A 25 0.70 0.65 -7.63
CA LYS A 25 1.76 1.62 -7.42
C LYS A 25 3.10 0.90 -7.34
N GLY A 26 4.05 1.36 -8.15
CA GLY A 26 5.43 0.90 -8.10
C GLY A 26 6.32 1.96 -7.45
N VAL A 27 7.24 1.52 -6.59
CA VAL A 27 8.22 2.39 -5.96
C VAL A 27 9.59 1.77 -6.13
N ALA A 28 10.55 2.54 -6.64
CA ALA A 28 11.94 2.12 -6.74
C ALA A 28 12.71 2.71 -5.56
N LEU A 29 13.30 1.85 -4.72
CA LEU A 29 14.12 2.25 -3.60
C LEU A 29 15.59 1.97 -3.87
N ALA A 30 16.45 2.93 -3.54
CA ALA A 30 17.90 2.79 -3.57
C ALA A 30 18.50 3.69 -2.47
N THR A 31 17.83 3.78 -1.32
CA THR A 31 18.21 4.65 -0.20
C THR A 31 17.99 3.94 1.11
N THR A 32 18.73 4.35 2.14
CA THR A 32 18.53 3.92 3.53
C THR A 32 17.60 4.85 4.29
N ASP A 33 17.13 5.93 3.66
CA ASP A 33 16.16 6.84 4.28
C ASP A 33 14.77 6.22 4.30
N GLU A 34 14.00 6.53 5.35
CA GLU A 34 12.59 6.14 5.41
C GLU A 34 11.82 6.78 4.26
N THR A 35 11.10 5.97 3.50
CA THR A 35 10.36 6.40 2.32
C THR A 35 8.88 6.06 2.46
N THR A 36 8.02 7.04 2.19
CA THR A 36 6.57 6.79 2.11
C THR A 36 6.27 6.07 0.80
N LEU A 37 5.71 4.88 0.91
CA LEU A 37 5.36 4.06 -0.25
C LEU A 37 3.96 4.38 -0.77
N LEU A 38 3.02 4.60 0.14
CA LEU A 38 1.62 4.82 -0.19
C LEU A 38 0.99 5.63 0.94
N ALA A 39 0.21 6.64 0.59
CA ALA A 39 -0.46 7.48 1.57
C ALA A 39 -1.93 7.64 1.20
N ALA A 40 -2.82 7.42 2.17
CA ALA A 40 -4.24 7.67 1.99
C ALA A 40 -4.52 9.16 2.11
N GLY A 41 -5.36 9.69 1.23
CA GLY A 41 -5.82 11.06 1.33
C GLY A 41 -6.72 11.28 2.56
N SER A 42 -7.08 12.52 2.82
CA SER A 42 -7.88 12.89 4.01
C SER A 42 -9.31 12.31 3.98
N SER A 43 -9.78 11.89 2.83
CA SER A 43 -11.11 11.27 2.66
C SER A 43 -11.02 9.91 1.99
N GLU A 44 -9.84 9.32 1.98
CA GLU A 44 -9.58 8.07 1.26
C GLU A 44 -9.29 6.94 2.23
N THR A 45 -9.91 5.78 1.97
CA THR A 45 -9.55 4.51 2.62
C THR A 45 -8.90 3.63 1.57
N ILE A 46 -7.74 3.08 1.89
CA ILE A 46 -7.00 2.19 1.00
C ILE A 46 -7.00 0.78 1.60
N ILE A 47 -7.32 -0.21 0.78
CA ILE A 47 -7.18 -1.62 1.15
C ILE A 47 -6.06 -2.19 0.31
N ILE A 48 -4.93 -2.47 0.94
CA ILE A 48 -3.77 -3.04 0.25
C ILE A 48 -3.95 -4.56 0.17
N LYS A 49 -3.93 -5.08 -1.05
CA LYS A 49 -4.11 -6.50 -1.32
C LYS A 49 -2.78 -7.26 -1.40
N SER A 50 -1.73 -6.59 -1.87
CA SER A 50 -0.43 -7.21 -2.09
C SER A 50 0.67 -6.16 -1.98
N ILE A 51 1.76 -6.53 -1.32
CA ILE A 51 3.01 -5.77 -1.32
C ILE A 51 4.10 -6.75 -1.72
N ARG A 52 4.62 -6.59 -2.93
CA ARG A 52 5.69 -7.43 -3.45
C ARG A 52 6.98 -6.65 -3.47
N VAL A 53 8.01 -7.21 -2.87
CA VAL A 53 9.33 -6.59 -2.82
C VAL A 53 10.29 -7.42 -3.67
N THR A 54 10.92 -6.77 -4.65
CA THR A 54 11.87 -7.41 -5.56
C THR A 54 13.26 -6.83 -5.34
N ASN A 55 14.20 -7.67 -4.95
CA ASN A 55 15.61 -7.30 -4.83
C ASN A 55 16.29 -7.52 -6.19
N ASN A 56 16.73 -6.44 -6.83
CA ASN A 56 17.37 -6.48 -8.15
C ASN A 56 18.89 -6.59 -8.08
N THR A 57 19.43 -7.00 -6.93
CA THR A 57 20.89 -7.09 -6.74
C THR A 57 21.30 -8.49 -6.29
N SER A 58 22.58 -8.75 -6.33
CA SER A 58 23.17 -9.99 -5.80
C SER A 58 23.45 -9.91 -4.29
N ASN A 59 23.17 -8.76 -3.67
CA ASN A 59 23.33 -8.58 -2.23
C ASN A 59 22.06 -9.02 -1.48
N THR A 60 22.13 -9.07 -0.17
CA THR A 60 21.01 -9.52 0.67
C THR A 60 20.68 -8.47 1.74
N PRO A 61 20.17 -7.29 1.35
CA PRO A 61 19.77 -6.27 2.30
C PRO A 61 18.51 -6.70 3.06
N THR A 62 18.17 -5.94 4.11
CA THR A 62 16.91 -6.12 4.82
C THR A 62 15.98 -4.94 4.58
N ILE A 63 14.69 -5.16 4.72
CA ILE A 63 13.67 -4.13 4.64
C ILE A 63 12.77 -4.17 5.86
N SER A 64 12.37 -3.01 6.35
CA SER A 64 11.37 -2.85 7.40
C SER A 64 10.24 -1.97 6.91
N MET A 65 9.02 -2.21 7.37
CA MET A 65 7.85 -1.41 7.00
C MET A 65 7.03 -1.05 8.23
N ASP A 66 6.53 0.19 8.23
CA ASP A 66 5.69 0.73 9.28
C ASP A 66 4.44 1.36 8.67
N VAL A 67 3.34 1.33 9.43
CA VAL A 67 2.15 2.11 9.12
C VAL A 67 2.09 3.28 10.09
N ALA A 68 2.03 4.49 9.54
CA ALA A 68 1.76 5.68 10.32
C ALA A 68 0.25 5.85 10.44
N ASP A 69 -0.28 5.62 11.64
CA ASP A 69 -1.71 5.76 11.95
C ASP A 69 -1.97 7.20 12.41
N SER A 70 -2.57 7.98 11.53
CA SER A 70 -2.81 9.40 11.78
C SER A 70 -3.75 9.63 12.96
N SER A 71 -4.80 8.83 13.10
CA SER A 71 -5.78 9.01 14.18
C SER A 71 -5.20 8.70 15.55
N ALA A 72 -4.24 7.77 15.64
CA ALA A 72 -3.57 7.42 16.88
C ALA A 72 -2.29 8.24 17.11
N SER A 73 -1.85 9.02 16.13
CA SER A 73 -0.56 9.73 16.15
C SER A 73 0.60 8.79 16.51
N ALA A 74 0.58 7.60 15.92
CA ALA A 74 1.54 6.53 16.22
C ALA A 74 1.93 5.79 14.96
N GLU A 75 3.10 5.15 15.01
CA GLU A 75 3.56 4.25 13.96
C GLU A 75 3.55 2.81 14.47
N TYR A 76 3.12 1.89 13.64
CA TYR A 76 3.09 0.46 13.94
C TYR A 76 3.92 -0.30 12.94
N THR A 77 4.85 -1.08 13.43
CA THR A 77 5.71 -1.92 12.59
C THR A 77 4.93 -3.14 12.09
N ILE A 78 4.87 -3.32 10.78
CA ILE A 78 4.24 -4.49 10.17
C ILE A 78 5.27 -5.50 9.66
N LEU A 79 6.52 -5.06 9.47
CA LEU A 79 7.61 -5.92 8.99
C LEU A 79 8.92 -5.40 9.55
N ARG A 80 9.70 -6.26 10.21
CA ARG A 80 10.94 -5.84 10.82
C ARG A 80 12.12 -6.67 10.31
N THR A 81 13.07 -5.99 9.68
CA THR A 81 14.33 -6.57 9.19
C THR A 81 14.15 -7.86 8.39
N GLN A 82 13.23 -7.83 7.43
CA GLN A 82 13.05 -8.95 6.51
C GLN A 82 14.23 -9.02 5.55
N THR A 83 14.96 -10.13 5.55
CA THR A 83 16.06 -10.36 4.61
C THR A 83 15.50 -10.55 3.20
N LEU A 84 16.08 -9.84 2.24
CA LEU A 84 15.74 -9.96 0.83
C LEU A 84 16.80 -10.81 0.15
N SER A 85 16.41 -11.99 -0.31
CA SER A 85 17.31 -12.87 -1.04
C SER A 85 17.71 -12.24 -2.39
N ALA A 86 18.93 -12.52 -2.83
CA ALA A 86 19.47 -11.96 -4.07
C ALA A 86 18.60 -12.31 -5.26
N ASN A 87 18.33 -11.31 -6.10
CA ASN A 87 17.61 -11.48 -7.37
C ASN A 87 16.27 -12.22 -7.24
N THR A 88 15.55 -12.01 -6.13
CA THR A 88 14.26 -12.65 -5.87
C THR A 88 13.21 -11.62 -5.47
N ALA A 89 11.95 -12.03 -5.54
CA ALA A 89 10.81 -11.26 -5.07
C ALA A 89 10.12 -12.01 -3.94
N VAL A 90 9.56 -11.25 -2.98
CA VAL A 90 8.82 -11.81 -1.85
C VAL A 90 7.51 -11.04 -1.66
N GLU A 91 6.43 -11.76 -1.37
CA GLU A 91 5.16 -11.17 -0.97
C GLU A 91 5.17 -10.93 0.54
N ILE A 92 4.90 -9.69 0.95
CA ILE A 92 4.95 -9.30 2.36
C ILE A 92 3.63 -9.58 3.09
N LEU A 93 2.50 -9.42 2.40
CA LEU A 93 1.19 -9.55 3.04
C LEU A 93 0.63 -10.97 2.93
N SER A 94 0.20 -11.54 4.05
CA SER A 94 -0.60 -12.76 4.07
C SER A 94 -2.11 -12.45 4.11
N VAL A 95 -2.47 -11.25 4.56
CA VAL A 95 -3.85 -10.75 4.64
C VAL A 95 -3.87 -9.29 4.21
N PRO A 96 -5.04 -8.77 3.79
CA PRO A 96 -5.13 -7.35 3.42
C PRO A 96 -4.78 -6.41 4.57
N LEU A 97 -4.22 -5.26 4.21
CA LEU A 97 -3.85 -4.19 5.15
C LEU A 97 -4.66 -2.94 4.81
N VAL A 98 -5.30 -2.34 5.81
CA VAL A 98 -6.11 -1.15 5.61
C VAL A 98 -5.35 0.10 6.03
N LEU A 99 -5.31 1.11 5.15
CA LEU A 99 -4.91 2.46 5.49
C LEU A 99 -6.18 3.31 5.57
N GLU A 100 -6.47 3.81 6.76
CA GLU A 100 -7.58 4.74 6.97
C GLU A 100 -7.20 6.14 6.47
N PRO A 101 -8.14 7.10 6.38
CA PRO A 101 -7.80 8.44 5.92
C PRO A 101 -6.60 9.05 6.64
N SER A 102 -5.69 9.61 5.87
CA SER A 102 -4.45 10.24 6.32
C SER A 102 -3.37 9.29 6.86
N ASP A 103 -3.58 7.98 6.79
CA ASP A 103 -2.55 7.00 7.13
C ASP A 103 -1.54 6.84 5.98
N SER A 104 -0.36 6.33 6.30
CA SER A 104 0.65 6.05 5.28
C SER A 104 1.43 4.77 5.59
N LEU A 105 1.91 4.14 4.52
CA LEU A 105 2.80 2.98 4.58
C LEU A 105 4.21 3.45 4.25
N LYS A 106 5.16 3.12 5.11
CA LYS A 106 6.55 3.54 4.98
C LYS A 106 7.48 2.34 5.00
N ALA A 107 8.63 2.48 4.33
CA ALA A 107 9.66 1.43 4.30
C ALA A 107 11.04 2.02 4.51
N THR A 108 11.92 1.22 5.10
CA THR A 108 13.32 1.55 5.33
C THR A 108 14.19 0.36 4.95
N MET A 109 15.19 0.61 4.10
CA MET A 109 16.17 -0.40 3.69
C MET A 109 17.45 -0.30 4.51
N SER A 110 18.13 -1.43 4.71
CA SER A 110 19.41 -1.46 5.41
C SER A 110 20.58 -0.99 4.53
N ALA A 111 20.39 -0.96 3.21
CA ALA A 111 21.44 -0.61 2.24
C ALA A 111 20.82 0.04 1.01
N THR A 112 21.67 0.58 0.14
CA THR A 112 21.26 1.30 -1.08
C THR A 112 21.03 0.38 -2.29
N ASP A 113 20.82 -0.90 -2.05
CA ASP A 113 20.57 -1.87 -3.11
C ASP A 113 19.27 -1.58 -3.83
N SER A 114 19.29 -1.65 -5.17
CA SER A 114 18.10 -1.40 -5.99
C SER A 114 17.00 -2.40 -5.68
N THR A 115 15.88 -1.90 -5.18
CA THR A 115 14.74 -2.71 -4.74
C THR A 115 13.46 -2.08 -5.29
N HIS A 116 12.63 -2.89 -5.94
CA HIS A 116 11.35 -2.42 -6.46
C HIS A 116 10.22 -2.96 -5.60
N ILE A 117 9.29 -2.08 -5.24
CA ILE A 117 8.13 -2.44 -4.45
C ILE A 117 6.89 -2.25 -5.31
N SER A 118 6.09 -3.31 -5.43
CA SER A 118 4.86 -3.32 -6.23
C SER A 118 3.68 -3.47 -5.28
N ILE A 119 2.76 -2.50 -5.28
CA ILE A 119 1.62 -2.48 -4.39
C ILE A 119 0.35 -2.52 -5.21
N THR A 120 -0.50 -3.54 -4.94
CA THR A 120 -1.84 -3.65 -5.49
C THR A 120 -2.83 -3.31 -4.39
N PHE A 121 -3.70 -2.35 -4.66
CA PHE A 121 -4.62 -1.85 -3.63
C PHE A 121 -5.94 -1.40 -4.22
N MET A 122 -6.92 -1.26 -3.35
CA MET A 122 -8.23 -0.69 -3.65
C MET A 122 -8.35 0.64 -2.94
N SER A 123 -8.83 1.64 -3.66
CA SER A 123 -9.05 2.99 -3.11
C SER A 123 -10.54 3.28 -3.09
N ASP A 124 -11.01 3.76 -1.94
CA ASP A 124 -12.39 4.17 -1.72
C ASP A 124 -12.39 5.62 -1.23
N THR A 125 -12.98 6.45 -2.00
CA THR A 125 -13.18 7.87 -1.69
C THR A 125 -14.68 8.17 -1.67
#